data_476271de6ce893aff4976d446a686c43
#
_entry.id   476271de6ce893aff4976d446a686c43
#
_cell.length_a   1.000
_cell.length_b   1.000
_cell.length_c   1.000
_cell.angle_alpha   90.00
_cell.angle_beta   90.00
_cell.angle_gamma   90.00
#
_symmetry.space_group_name_H-M   'P 1'
#
loop_
_entity.id
_entity.type
_entity.pdbx_description
1 polymer ?
#
loop_
_entity_poly.entity_id
_entity_poly.type
_entity_poly.pdbx_seq_one_letter_code
_entity_poly.pdbx_strand_id
1 'polypeptide(L)'
;GLHSLTSVTFTPHETSYDAVATFPCQQQSEGKCRPGSLYNCNECSAKPQSAWPYMSQLARKYLKEEYGFAYHSSLFSMKPILKASEIDDSRPTVVRVMNDEPKLVSVLSGKINTVYDLDEVLDV
;
A
#
# COMPACT_ATOMS: atom_id res chain seq x y z
N GLY A 1 0.33 -20.19 14.24
CA GLY A 1 -0.13 -19.47 13.06
C GLY A 1 0.82 -18.34 12.68
N LEU A 2 0.59 -17.72 11.53
CA LEU A 2 1.29 -16.52 11.10
C LEU A 2 0.47 -15.29 11.49
N HIS A 3 1.16 -14.26 11.96
CA HIS A 3 0.58 -12.97 12.30
C HIS A 3 1.30 -11.88 11.50
N SER A 4 0.59 -10.82 11.11
CA SER A 4 1.17 -9.67 10.45
C SER A 4 1.51 -8.59 11.47
N LEU A 5 2.66 -7.95 11.26
CA LEU A 5 3.09 -6.79 12.00
C LEU A 5 3.35 -5.66 11.02
N THR A 6 2.72 -4.51 11.23
CA THR A 6 2.91 -3.32 10.40
C THR A 6 3.08 -2.08 11.27
N SER A 7 3.77 -1.08 10.76
CA SER A 7 3.88 0.22 11.38
C SER A 7 3.88 1.30 10.29
N VAL A 8 3.01 2.27 10.41
CA VAL A 8 2.94 3.41 9.48
C VAL A 8 4.26 4.19 9.48
N THR A 9 4.92 4.30 10.65
CA THR A 9 6.19 5.02 10.81
C THR A 9 7.32 4.44 9.95
N PHE A 10 7.29 3.13 9.69
CA PHE A 10 8.35 2.43 8.94
C PHE A 10 7.93 2.04 7.52
N THR A 11 6.76 2.51 7.07
CA THR A 11 6.24 2.36 5.70
C THR A 11 5.74 3.72 5.21
N PRO A 12 5.84 4.04 3.91
CA PRO A 12 6.43 3.27 2.81
C PRO A 12 7.96 3.37 2.78
N HIS A 13 8.59 2.41 2.10
CA HIS A 13 10.03 2.45 1.85
C HIS A 13 10.41 3.38 0.69
N GLU A 14 9.57 3.41 -0.34
CA GLU A 14 9.76 4.27 -1.53
C GLU A 14 8.41 4.85 -1.96
N THR A 15 8.43 6.06 -2.50
CA THR A 15 7.22 6.77 -2.96
C THR A 15 7.45 7.32 -4.36
N SER A 16 6.45 7.22 -5.22
CA SER A 16 6.43 7.86 -6.53
C SER A 16 5.23 8.80 -6.64
N TYR A 17 5.47 10.00 -7.18
CA TYR A 17 4.44 11.02 -7.45
C TYR A 17 4.10 11.12 -8.94
N ASP A 18 4.66 10.25 -9.74
CA ASP A 18 4.45 10.24 -11.18
C ASP A 18 3.05 9.70 -11.53
N ALA A 19 2.50 10.15 -12.65
CA ALA A 19 1.22 9.63 -13.17
C ALA A 19 1.28 8.12 -13.45
N VAL A 20 2.48 7.63 -13.75
CA VAL A 20 2.79 6.20 -13.85
C VAL A 20 3.90 5.91 -12.85
N ALA A 21 3.66 4.97 -11.95
CA ALA A 21 4.57 4.68 -10.84
C ALA A 21 5.98 4.35 -11.32
N THR A 22 6.94 5.17 -10.90
CA THR A 22 8.36 5.08 -11.25
C THR A 22 9.18 5.00 -9.98
N PHE A 23 9.96 3.94 -9.82
CA PHE A 23 10.78 3.70 -8.64
C PHE A 23 12.24 3.39 -9.03
N PRO A 24 13.23 3.81 -8.23
CA PRO A 24 14.64 3.51 -8.49
C PRO A 24 14.93 2.01 -8.61
N CYS A 25 14.24 1.18 -7.84
CA CYS A 25 14.40 -0.27 -7.89
C CYS A 25 14.04 -0.91 -9.25
N GLN A 26 13.25 -0.24 -10.09
CA GLN A 26 12.90 -0.72 -11.42
C GLN A 26 14.12 -0.90 -12.32
N GLN A 27 15.12 -0.04 -12.17
CA GLN A 27 16.37 -0.14 -12.93
C GLN A 27 17.15 -1.42 -12.61
N GLN A 28 17.00 -1.94 -11.39
CA GLN A 28 17.68 -3.15 -10.91
C GLN A 28 16.86 -4.43 -11.17
N SER A 29 15.66 -4.28 -11.70
CA SER A 29 14.72 -5.41 -11.91
C SER A 29 14.99 -6.21 -13.18
N GLU A 30 16.08 -5.94 -13.91
CA GLU A 30 16.41 -6.59 -15.19
C GLU A 30 15.28 -6.45 -16.25
N GLY A 31 14.54 -5.35 -16.18
CA GLY A 31 13.43 -5.07 -17.09
C GLY A 31 12.12 -5.80 -16.77
N LYS A 32 12.06 -6.57 -15.69
CA LYS A 32 10.82 -7.23 -15.25
C LYS A 32 9.79 -6.23 -14.70
N CYS A 33 10.26 -5.19 -14.02
CA CYS A 33 9.41 -4.12 -13.50
C CYS A 33 9.63 -2.84 -14.31
N ARG A 34 8.56 -2.27 -14.85
CA ARG A 34 8.60 -1.05 -15.67
C ARG A 34 7.47 -0.10 -15.26
N PRO A 35 7.60 1.20 -15.53
CA PRO A 35 6.45 2.09 -15.46
C PRO A 35 5.29 1.56 -16.31
N GLY A 36 4.09 1.47 -15.71
CA GLY A 36 2.91 0.92 -16.39
C GLY A 36 2.80 -0.61 -16.43
N SER A 37 3.86 -1.35 -16.05
CA SER A 37 3.84 -2.82 -15.96
C SER A 37 4.64 -3.27 -14.75
N LEU A 38 4.03 -3.14 -13.58
CA LEU A 38 4.67 -3.43 -12.30
C LEU A 38 4.80 -4.94 -12.07
N TYR A 39 5.97 -5.34 -11.58
CA TYR A 39 6.24 -6.74 -11.22
C TYR A 39 5.91 -7.00 -9.75
N ASN A 40 5.70 -8.25 -9.38
CA ASN A 40 5.46 -8.64 -8.00
C ASN A 40 6.71 -8.38 -7.13
N CYS A 41 6.61 -7.41 -6.22
CA CYS A 41 7.72 -7.04 -5.34
C CYS A 41 8.22 -8.21 -4.48
N ASN A 42 7.36 -9.17 -4.12
CA ASN A 42 7.76 -10.31 -3.29
C ASN A 42 8.71 -11.27 -4.02
N GLU A 43 8.66 -11.30 -5.33
CA GLU A 43 9.48 -12.15 -6.21
C GLU A 43 10.67 -11.37 -6.81
N CYS A 44 10.73 -10.06 -6.59
CA CYS A 44 11.74 -9.19 -7.17
C CYS A 44 13.05 -9.24 -6.37
N SER A 45 14.17 -9.44 -7.06
CA SER A 45 15.51 -9.38 -6.45
C SER A 45 15.88 -7.96 -5.97
N ALA A 46 15.30 -6.94 -6.60
CA ALA A 46 15.51 -5.54 -6.27
C ALA A 46 14.54 -5.00 -5.19
N LYS A 47 13.79 -5.88 -4.52
CA LYS A 47 12.88 -5.46 -3.45
C LYS A 47 13.62 -4.75 -2.32
N PRO A 48 13.00 -3.76 -1.65
CA PRO A 48 13.59 -3.04 -0.53
C PRO A 48 13.96 -3.98 0.62
N GLN A 49 14.86 -3.53 1.49
CA GLN A 49 15.14 -4.23 2.74
C GLN A 49 13.91 -4.21 3.64
N SER A 50 13.71 -5.31 4.35
CA SER A 50 12.61 -5.42 5.31
C SER A 50 12.78 -4.41 6.45
N ALA A 51 11.70 -3.73 6.82
CA ALA A 51 11.64 -2.90 8.01
C ALA A 51 11.38 -3.72 9.30
N TRP A 52 11.44 -5.03 9.23
CA TRP A 52 11.27 -5.93 10.38
C TRP A 52 12.08 -5.53 11.63
N PRO A 53 13.37 -5.18 11.55
CA PRO A 53 14.14 -4.82 12.75
C PRO A 53 13.50 -3.67 13.54
N TYR A 54 13.04 -2.64 12.84
CA TYR A 54 12.40 -1.47 13.45
C TYR A 54 10.98 -1.77 13.94
N MET A 55 10.19 -2.47 13.14
CA MET A 55 8.81 -2.85 13.48
C MET A 55 8.80 -3.80 14.68
N SER A 56 9.70 -4.78 14.74
CA SER A 56 9.78 -5.71 15.85
C SER A 56 10.23 -5.04 17.15
N GLN A 57 11.16 -4.10 17.06
CA GLN A 57 11.59 -3.30 18.22
C GLN A 57 10.43 -2.44 18.76
N LEU A 58 9.65 -1.83 17.87
CA LEU A 58 8.47 -1.06 18.26
C LEU A 58 7.41 -1.97 18.90
N ALA A 59 7.14 -3.13 18.31
CA ALA A 59 6.16 -4.07 18.83
C ALA A 59 6.47 -4.54 20.25
N ARG A 60 7.75 -4.78 20.55
CA ARG A 60 8.20 -5.17 21.90
C ARG A 60 7.89 -4.15 22.99
N LYS A 61 7.62 -2.90 22.65
CA LYS A 61 7.18 -1.88 23.60
C LYS A 61 5.72 -2.04 24.03
N TYR A 62 4.92 -2.72 23.22
CA TYR A 62 3.47 -2.86 23.41
C TYR A 62 3.05 -4.29 23.73
N LEU A 63 3.83 -5.27 23.32
CA LEU A 63 3.54 -6.68 23.59
C LEU A 63 4.24 -7.11 24.88
N LYS A 64 3.55 -7.95 25.67
CA LYS A 64 4.15 -8.57 26.84
C LYS A 64 5.29 -9.52 26.44
N GLU A 65 6.29 -9.65 27.30
CA GLU A 65 7.47 -10.48 27.03
C GLU A 65 7.13 -11.96 26.77
N GLU A 66 6.06 -12.46 27.36
CA GLU A 66 5.58 -13.81 27.15
C GLU A 66 5.15 -14.12 25.71
N TYR A 67 4.81 -13.09 24.93
CA TYR A 67 4.49 -13.21 23.51
C TYR A 67 5.78 -13.15 22.68
N GLY A 68 6.50 -14.28 22.64
CA GLY A 68 7.62 -14.43 21.73
C GLY A 68 7.15 -14.47 20.28
N PHE A 69 7.85 -13.74 19.41
CA PHE A 69 7.60 -13.79 17.97
C PHE A 69 8.91 -13.81 17.19
N ALA A 70 8.92 -14.53 16.09
CA ALA A 70 10.07 -14.67 15.21
C ALA A 70 9.74 -14.17 13.80
N TYR A 71 10.73 -13.69 13.10
CA TYR A 71 10.60 -13.30 11.72
C TYR A 71 10.35 -14.50 10.83
N HIS A 72 9.34 -14.42 9.98
CA HIS A 72 9.10 -15.39 8.94
C HIS A 72 9.44 -14.78 7.57
N SER A 73 8.74 -13.73 7.18
CA SER A 73 8.93 -13.04 5.90
C SER A 73 8.34 -11.65 5.94
N SER A 74 8.70 -10.82 4.97
CA SER A 74 8.04 -9.53 4.73
C SER A 74 7.27 -9.58 3.42
N LEU A 75 6.07 -9.01 3.44
CA LEU A 75 5.25 -8.82 2.25
C LEU A 75 5.41 -7.38 1.77
N PHE A 76 5.63 -7.23 0.49
CA PHE A 76 5.75 -5.94 -0.18
C PHE A 76 4.60 -5.79 -1.17
N SER A 77 4.00 -4.62 -1.18
CA SER A 77 2.95 -4.28 -2.14
C SER A 77 3.03 -2.80 -2.50
N MET A 78 2.56 -2.46 -3.69
CA MET A 78 2.36 -1.07 -4.07
C MET A 78 0.96 -0.65 -3.69
N LYS A 79 0.84 0.54 -3.13
CA LYS A 79 -0.42 1.09 -2.70
C LYS A 79 -0.59 2.49 -3.27
N PRO A 80 -1.62 2.74 -4.10
CA PRO A 80 -1.96 4.09 -4.50
C PRO A 80 -2.55 4.84 -3.31
N ILE A 81 -2.08 6.07 -3.11
CA ILE A 81 -2.60 6.99 -2.10
C ILE A 81 -2.82 8.37 -2.74
N LEU A 82 -3.73 9.14 -2.19
CA LEU A 82 -3.87 10.53 -2.57
C LEU A 82 -2.74 11.36 -1.93
N LYS A 83 -2.15 12.27 -2.71
CA LYS A 83 -1.08 13.15 -2.22
C LYS A 83 -1.53 13.98 -0.99
N ALA A 84 -2.76 14.43 -0.97
CA ALA A 84 -3.32 15.16 0.17
C ALA A 84 -3.34 14.32 1.46
N SER A 85 -3.49 13.01 1.34
CA SER A 85 -3.55 12.09 2.50
C SER A 85 -2.22 11.92 3.23
N GLU A 86 -1.11 12.37 2.66
CA GLU A 86 0.20 12.32 3.32
C GLU A 86 0.35 13.37 4.40
N ILE A 87 -0.45 14.45 4.36
CA ILE A 87 -0.35 15.58 5.29
C ILE A 87 -1.14 15.31 6.57
N ASP A 88 -2.32 14.71 6.46
CA ASP A 88 -3.29 14.59 7.55
C ASP A 88 -3.74 13.15 7.82
N ASP A 89 -3.14 12.16 7.17
CA ASP A 89 -3.56 10.75 7.19
C ASP A 89 -5.06 10.55 6.84
N SER A 90 -5.67 11.56 6.23
CA SER A 90 -7.00 11.41 5.65
C SER A 90 -6.91 10.41 4.50
N ARG A 91 -7.89 9.58 4.36
CA ARG A 91 -7.99 8.60 3.26
C ARG A 91 -9.42 8.63 2.73
N PRO A 92 -9.81 9.72 2.08
CA PRO A 92 -11.15 9.81 1.53
C PRO A 92 -11.31 8.78 0.41
N THR A 93 -12.50 8.22 0.29
CA THR A 93 -12.88 7.49 -0.92
C THR A 93 -13.11 8.49 -2.04
N VAL A 94 -12.48 8.26 -3.17
CA VAL A 94 -12.67 9.09 -4.37
C VAL A 94 -13.44 8.28 -5.39
N VAL A 95 -14.60 8.77 -5.77
CA VAL A 95 -15.46 8.17 -6.79
C VAL A 95 -15.51 9.12 -7.98
N ARG A 96 -15.27 8.61 -9.18
CA ARG A 96 -15.35 9.37 -10.42
C ARG A 96 -16.14 8.60 -11.46
N VAL A 97 -17.19 9.20 -11.98
CA VAL A 97 -17.87 8.73 -13.19
C VAL A 97 -16.99 9.10 -14.38
N MET A 98 -16.48 8.09 -15.06
CA MET A 98 -15.58 8.23 -16.20
C MET A 98 -16.34 8.26 -17.53
N ASN A 99 -17.47 7.59 -17.58
CA ASN A 99 -18.35 7.54 -18.75
C ASN A 99 -19.76 7.18 -18.29
N ASP A 100 -20.77 7.68 -18.99
CA ASP A 100 -22.19 7.46 -18.67
C ASP A 100 -22.77 6.28 -19.48
N GLU A 101 -22.33 6.07 -20.71
CA GLU A 101 -22.83 5.00 -21.59
C GLU A 101 -21.67 4.27 -22.33
N PRO A 102 -21.31 3.04 -21.93
CA PRO A 102 -21.76 2.37 -20.70
C PRO A 102 -21.24 3.10 -19.46
N LYS A 103 -22.00 3.05 -18.36
CA LYS A 103 -21.60 3.70 -17.10
C LYS A 103 -20.31 3.06 -16.57
N LEU A 104 -19.25 3.85 -16.48
CA LEU A 104 -17.95 3.45 -15.95
C LEU A 104 -17.60 4.33 -14.76
N VAL A 105 -17.45 3.70 -13.60
CA VAL A 105 -17.11 4.39 -12.35
C VAL A 105 -15.74 3.92 -11.87
N SER A 106 -14.84 4.86 -11.62
CA SER A 106 -13.53 4.61 -11.01
C SER A 106 -13.58 4.94 -9.53
N VAL A 107 -13.11 4.01 -8.70
CA VAL A 107 -13.11 4.16 -7.24
C VAL A 107 -11.70 3.97 -6.72
N LEU A 108 -11.22 4.96 -5.95
CA LEU A 108 -10.05 4.81 -5.09
C LEU A 108 -10.55 4.75 -3.65
N SER A 109 -10.54 3.53 -3.07
CA SER A 109 -11.02 3.29 -1.73
C SER A 109 -10.08 3.90 -0.68
N GLY A 110 -10.66 4.55 0.31
CA GLY A 110 -9.97 5.14 1.45
C GLY A 110 -9.94 4.26 2.69
N LYS A 111 -10.98 4.36 3.51
CA LYS A 111 -11.13 3.62 4.77
C LYS A 111 -12.41 2.79 4.75
N ILE A 112 -12.49 1.77 5.60
CA ILE A 112 -13.66 0.89 5.66
C ILE A 112 -14.96 1.61 6.05
N ASN A 113 -14.87 2.71 6.78
CA ASN A 113 -16.03 3.52 7.14
C ASN A 113 -16.64 4.29 5.95
N THR A 114 -15.98 4.32 4.79
CA THR A 114 -16.48 4.95 3.56
C THR A 114 -16.97 3.92 2.53
N VAL A 115 -17.24 2.70 2.97
CA VAL A 115 -17.68 1.61 2.08
C VAL A 115 -19.04 1.89 1.44
N TYR A 116 -19.90 2.66 2.10
CA TYR A 116 -21.23 3.02 1.62
C TYR A 116 -21.26 4.31 0.76
N ASP A 117 -20.13 5.02 0.61
CA ASP A 117 -20.06 6.24 -0.20
C ASP A 117 -20.39 5.96 -1.69
N LEU A 118 -20.30 4.69 -2.11
CA LEU A 118 -20.67 4.27 -3.45
C LEU A 118 -22.17 4.23 -3.70
N ASP A 119 -22.96 4.00 -2.67
CA ASP A 119 -24.42 3.85 -2.80
C ASP A 119 -25.05 5.12 -3.36
N GLU A 120 -24.49 6.30 -3.00
CA GLU A 120 -24.92 7.60 -3.51
C GLU A 120 -24.65 7.79 -5.02
N VAL A 121 -23.67 7.07 -5.57
CA VAL A 121 -23.26 7.20 -6.99
C VAL A 121 -23.89 6.13 -7.87
N LEU A 122 -24.16 4.98 -7.30
CA LEU A 122 -24.69 3.83 -8.03
C LEU A 122 -26.21 3.77 -8.08
N ASP A 123 -26.91 4.65 -7.35
CA ASP A 123 -28.37 4.66 -7.24
C ASP A 123 -28.95 3.30 -6.81
N VAL A 124 -28.33 2.65 -5.80
CA VAL A 124 -28.71 1.34 -5.28
C VAL A 124 -29.60 1.48 -4.05
#